data_cc965c4d410096d42ceee23f9b97ffe3
#
_entry.id   cc965c4d410096d42ceee23f9b97ffe3
#
_cell.length_a   1.000
_cell.length_b   1.000
_cell.length_c   1.000
_cell.angle_alpha   90.00
_cell.angle_beta   90.00
_cell.angle_gamma   90.00
#
_symmetry.space_group_name_H-M   'P 1'
#
loop_
_entity.id
_entity.type
_entity.pdbx_description
1 polymer ?
#
loop_
_entity_poly.entity_id
_entity_poly.type
_entity_poly.pdbx_seq_one_letter_code
_entity_poly.pdbx_strand_id
1 'polypeptide(L)'
;MKNTLNDSFKSSESGSSSNFDKLEESYKQLNKYELYNNYTNFYPTEERKRKLRKKYIICHNCHSSAKFSINETNNLIHVKCNCTKLNNLRTHDFIDYYINNEKGIVDKYLCCQEHVNQKYRNYCSDCKVNLCEKCLTESKYHENHSLENLLNVNDKIKEIKQLIKEIRKKLSKGDIENRKILNLLENLVKLYKDYPSHNLYRSLFSAKVFLSGMNIPQITKKIKITSKEELYGNIKNSYLISSIKINNKNFNDISILGQLDLSNLQKLQLQGNGIKSIEPLLNCDLRKLKFLDLENNKLNDESFKDFDKLKFEDIRYINLFENEIKSPTIFEKVVNFKSLKTFFIGKNILDEKEINKNMNKIYHLEHLKKIGITTGNFSDKTIHFIKNLKFSKLKIMYISRNNLSSLKFLKDVYCSNLESFWAINNNVTNYNDILSLPYKQNIEKINLKGNKIKKIDDLLKFVKKFPQLKELILEDNPINMNNSRYKHIIKKIKKININIVI
;
A
#
# COMPACT_ATOMS: atom_id res chain seq x y z
N MET A 1 24.26 -23.04 50.38
CA MET A 1 24.35 -24.09 49.36
C MET A 1 24.31 -23.42 47.99
N LYS A 2 25.50 -23.14 47.51
CA LYS A 2 25.80 -22.65 46.15
C LYS A 2 26.30 -23.87 45.36
N ASN A 3 26.14 -23.77 44.01
CA ASN A 3 26.63 -24.71 43.00
C ASN A 3 25.71 -25.92 42.72
N THR A 4 24.96 -25.75 41.65
CA THR A 4 24.78 -26.76 40.58
C THR A 4 23.71 -26.27 39.60
N LEU A 5 24.10 -25.39 38.68
CA LEU A 5 23.30 -25.07 37.44
C LEU A 5 24.19 -24.26 36.47
N ASN A 6 25.31 -24.86 36.08
CA ASN A 6 26.15 -24.25 35.04
C ASN A 6 26.96 -25.33 34.30
N ASP A 7 26.29 -26.33 33.71
CA ASP A 7 26.98 -27.30 32.83
C ASP A 7 26.03 -27.97 31.86
N SER A 8 25.20 -27.22 31.13
CA SER A 8 24.41 -27.78 29.99
C SER A 8 24.24 -26.83 28.77
N PHE A 9 25.10 -25.85 28.61
CA PHE A 9 25.10 -24.97 27.43
C PHE A 9 26.49 -24.77 26.81
N LYS A 10 27.24 -25.86 26.66
CA LYS A 10 28.53 -25.84 25.95
C LYS A 10 28.70 -27.10 25.09
N SER A 11 27.85 -27.30 24.07
CA SER A 11 28.14 -28.30 23.04
C SER A 11 27.30 -28.14 21.77
N SER A 12 27.14 -26.93 21.23
CA SER A 12 26.56 -26.77 19.87
C SER A 12 27.14 -25.60 19.05
N GLU A 13 28.26 -25.01 19.44
CA GLU A 13 28.89 -23.90 18.69
C GLU A 13 30.14 -24.26 17.91
N SER A 14 30.50 -25.54 17.73
CA SER A 14 31.74 -25.90 17.02
C SER A 14 31.58 -26.29 15.55
N GLY A 15 30.38 -26.14 14.95
CA GLY A 15 30.13 -26.54 13.56
C GLY A 15 30.07 -25.42 12.50
N SER A 16 29.98 -24.17 12.88
CA SER A 16 29.80 -23.05 11.93
C SER A 16 31.04 -22.19 11.69
N SER A 17 32.03 -22.24 12.58
CA SER A 17 33.25 -21.43 12.42
C SER A 17 34.20 -22.01 11.35
N SER A 18 34.29 -23.33 11.18
CA SER A 18 35.22 -23.96 10.25
C SER A 18 34.93 -23.68 8.76
N ASN A 19 33.69 -23.39 8.40
CA ASN A 19 33.35 -23.02 7.01
C ASN A 19 33.54 -21.53 6.73
N PHE A 20 33.41 -20.69 7.73
CA PHE A 20 33.66 -19.25 7.62
C PHE A 20 35.17 -18.98 7.57
N ASP A 21 35.95 -19.66 8.41
CA ASP A 21 37.40 -19.56 8.45
C ASP A 21 38.06 -20.10 7.18
N LYS A 22 37.52 -21.18 6.58
CA LYS A 22 37.97 -21.68 5.27
C LYS A 22 37.64 -20.76 4.11
N LEU A 23 36.52 -20.03 4.18
CA LEU A 23 36.20 -18.98 3.21
C LEU A 23 37.10 -17.74 3.41
N GLU A 24 37.39 -17.39 4.64
CA GLU A 24 38.27 -16.25 4.97
C GLU A 24 39.75 -16.58 4.65
N GLU A 25 40.19 -17.82 4.84
CA GLU A 25 41.52 -18.30 4.40
C GLU A 25 41.62 -18.37 2.88
N SER A 26 40.58 -18.78 2.18
CA SER A 26 40.51 -18.68 0.70
C SER A 26 40.55 -17.24 0.21
N TYR A 27 39.91 -16.31 0.93
CA TYR A 27 40.00 -14.88 0.66
C TYR A 27 41.34 -14.29 1.01
N LYS A 28 42.02 -14.76 2.09
CA LYS A 28 43.35 -14.33 2.49
C LYS A 28 44.46 -14.87 1.54
N GLN A 29 44.27 -16.06 0.97
CA GLN A 29 45.18 -16.56 -0.09
C GLN A 29 45.00 -15.78 -1.39
N LEU A 30 43.81 -15.29 -1.72
CA LEU A 30 43.58 -14.37 -2.84
C LEU A 30 44.13 -12.96 -2.60
N ASN A 31 44.32 -12.54 -1.34
CA ASN A 31 44.86 -11.22 -0.97
C ASN A 31 46.37 -11.21 -0.78
N LYS A 32 47.10 -12.27 -1.09
CA LYS A 32 48.56 -12.34 -0.92
C LYS A 32 49.37 -11.61 -1.99
N TYR A 33 48.70 -10.81 -2.85
CA TYR A 33 49.36 -9.93 -3.81
C TYR A 33 49.31 -8.46 -3.33
N GLU A 34 50.19 -8.12 -2.38
CA GLU A 34 50.45 -6.75 -1.89
C GLU A 34 51.03 -5.79 -2.92
N LEU A 35 50.89 -6.03 -4.22
CA LEU A 35 51.51 -5.23 -5.30
C LEU A 35 50.53 -4.23 -5.95
N TYR A 36 49.33 -4.00 -5.40
CA TYR A 36 48.30 -3.22 -6.11
C TYR A 36 47.92 -1.85 -5.54
N ASN A 37 48.76 -1.25 -4.71
CA ASN A 37 48.48 0.11 -4.20
C ASN A 37 48.67 1.25 -5.22
N ASN A 38 49.05 0.97 -6.46
CA ASN A 38 49.28 1.99 -7.48
C ASN A 38 48.18 2.10 -8.56
N TYR A 39 47.07 1.42 -8.46
CA TYR A 39 46.02 1.42 -9.50
C TYR A 39 44.72 2.17 -9.11
N THR A 40 44.85 3.27 -8.39
CA THR A 40 43.70 4.12 -7.99
C THR A 40 42.92 4.71 -9.17
N ASN A 41 43.46 4.77 -10.35
CA ASN A 41 42.82 5.36 -11.52
C ASN A 41 41.87 4.42 -12.29
N PHE A 42 41.84 3.13 -11.95
CA PHE A 42 41.02 2.13 -12.66
C PHE A 42 39.76 1.72 -11.92
N TYR A 43 39.64 2.01 -10.63
CA TYR A 43 38.39 1.76 -9.91
C TYR A 43 37.36 2.82 -10.31
N PRO A 44 36.15 2.41 -10.65
CA PRO A 44 35.13 3.40 -10.91
C PRO A 44 34.95 4.29 -9.68
N THR A 45 34.96 5.62 -9.90
CA THR A 45 34.66 6.59 -8.84
C THR A 45 33.36 6.18 -8.12
N GLU A 46 33.16 6.62 -6.87
CA GLU A 46 31.93 6.28 -6.13
C GLU A 46 30.67 6.69 -6.91
N GLU A 47 30.72 7.77 -7.66
CA GLU A 47 29.64 8.19 -8.55
C GLU A 47 29.42 7.19 -9.71
N ARG A 48 30.48 6.67 -10.29
CA ARG A 48 30.40 5.65 -11.35
C ARG A 48 29.95 4.30 -10.80
N LYS A 49 30.40 3.91 -9.59
CA LYS A 49 29.90 2.77 -8.83
C LYS A 49 28.42 2.94 -8.52
N ARG A 50 27.99 4.15 -8.13
CA ARG A 50 26.60 4.51 -7.86
C ARG A 50 25.72 4.42 -9.11
N LYS A 51 26.21 4.88 -10.27
CA LYS A 51 25.56 4.74 -11.58
C LYS A 51 25.49 3.29 -12.05
N LEU A 52 26.52 2.50 -11.76
CA LEU A 52 26.58 1.07 -12.10
C LEU A 52 25.67 0.24 -11.19
N ARG A 53 25.60 0.53 -9.88
CA ARG A 53 24.70 -0.15 -8.91
C ARG A 53 23.23 -0.16 -9.33
N LYS A 54 22.79 0.86 -10.06
CA LYS A 54 21.41 0.96 -10.60
C LYS A 54 21.20 0.15 -11.89
N LYS A 55 22.20 -0.58 -12.37
CA LYS A 55 22.17 -1.21 -13.70
C LYS A 55 22.03 -2.73 -13.70
N TYR A 56 22.24 -3.43 -12.59
CA TYR A 56 22.10 -4.89 -12.55
C TYR A 56 21.48 -5.44 -11.29
N ILE A 57 21.07 -6.67 -11.40
CA ILE A 57 20.40 -7.42 -10.33
C ILE A 57 21.46 -8.22 -9.59
N ILE A 58 21.98 -7.64 -8.53
CA ILE A 58 22.96 -8.25 -7.63
C ILE A 58 22.36 -8.36 -6.24
N CYS A 59 22.53 -9.50 -5.59
CA CYS A 59 22.11 -9.70 -4.22
C CYS A 59 22.87 -8.78 -3.26
N HIS A 60 22.17 -7.99 -2.46
CA HIS A 60 22.77 -7.07 -1.51
C HIS A 60 23.52 -7.75 -0.37
N ASN A 61 23.16 -9.01 -0.04
CA ASN A 61 23.77 -9.72 1.06
C ASN A 61 25.05 -10.47 0.65
N CYS A 62 25.04 -11.15 -0.51
CA CYS A 62 26.15 -11.98 -0.94
C CYS A 62 26.88 -11.43 -2.17
N HIS A 63 26.47 -10.28 -2.67
CA HIS A 63 27.05 -9.58 -3.81
C HIS A 63 27.20 -10.43 -5.09
N SER A 64 26.55 -11.58 -5.13
CA SER A 64 26.50 -12.42 -6.33
C SER A 64 25.31 -12.06 -7.21
N SER A 65 25.39 -12.35 -8.51
CA SER A 65 24.23 -12.23 -9.38
C SER A 65 23.15 -13.23 -8.96
N ALA A 66 21.94 -12.71 -8.78
CA ALA A 66 20.79 -13.53 -8.41
C ALA A 66 20.18 -14.19 -9.64
N LYS A 67 19.80 -15.47 -9.50
CA LYS A 67 18.89 -16.15 -10.43
C LYS A 67 17.45 -15.89 -9.98
N PHE A 68 16.56 -15.62 -10.91
CA PHE A 68 15.14 -15.41 -10.58
C PHE A 68 14.26 -16.08 -11.62
N SER A 69 13.10 -16.54 -11.18
CA SER A 69 12.04 -17.12 -11.98
C SER A 69 10.69 -16.72 -11.40
N ILE A 70 9.64 -16.75 -12.21
CA ILE A 70 8.28 -16.52 -11.73
C ILE A 70 7.73 -17.87 -11.26
N ASN A 71 7.17 -17.90 -10.06
CA ASN A 71 6.37 -19.01 -9.61
C ASN A 71 4.99 -18.92 -10.26
N GLU A 72 4.69 -19.83 -11.19
CA GLU A 72 3.47 -19.82 -11.97
C GLU A 72 2.18 -20.02 -11.16
N THR A 73 2.29 -20.61 -9.95
CA THR A 73 1.11 -20.86 -9.11
C THR A 73 0.63 -19.62 -8.37
N ASN A 74 1.52 -18.74 -7.94
CA ASN A 74 1.19 -17.58 -7.11
C ASN A 74 1.78 -16.26 -7.61
N ASN A 75 2.43 -16.26 -8.79
CA ASN A 75 3.09 -15.09 -9.38
C ASN A 75 4.15 -14.41 -8.50
N LEU A 76 4.73 -15.15 -7.59
CA LEU A 76 5.87 -14.66 -6.83
C LEU A 76 7.16 -14.81 -7.63
N ILE A 77 8.07 -13.87 -7.47
CA ILE A 77 9.40 -13.94 -8.05
C ILE A 77 10.27 -14.78 -7.12
N HIS A 78 10.62 -15.97 -7.58
CA HIS A 78 11.56 -16.82 -6.87
C HIS A 78 12.98 -16.34 -7.16
N VAL A 79 13.71 -15.94 -6.12
CA VAL A 79 15.08 -15.47 -6.22
C VAL A 79 16.00 -16.47 -5.55
N LYS A 80 17.01 -16.94 -6.29
CA LYS A 80 18.05 -17.82 -5.79
C LYS A 80 19.40 -17.15 -5.92
N CYS A 81 20.04 -16.93 -4.79
CA CYS A 81 21.41 -16.45 -4.70
C CYS A 81 22.20 -17.30 -3.71
N ASN A 82 23.48 -17.02 -3.53
CA ASN A 82 24.34 -17.81 -2.63
C ASN A 82 23.97 -17.68 -1.15
N CYS A 83 23.24 -16.62 -0.77
CA CYS A 83 22.87 -16.38 0.63
C CYS A 83 21.52 -16.96 1.05
N THR A 84 20.76 -17.55 0.15
CA THR A 84 19.46 -18.25 0.38
C THR A 84 18.39 -17.51 1.20
N LYS A 85 18.60 -16.23 1.59
CA LYS A 85 17.72 -15.51 2.51
C LYS A 85 16.41 -14.98 1.90
N LEU A 86 16.27 -15.01 0.56
CA LEU A 86 15.10 -14.45 -0.12
C LEU A 86 14.63 -15.42 -1.21
N ASN A 87 13.68 -16.28 -0.87
CA ASN A 87 13.22 -17.32 -1.80
C ASN A 87 12.05 -16.90 -2.68
N ASN A 88 11.08 -16.17 -2.15
CA ASN A 88 9.89 -15.75 -2.89
C ASN A 88 9.60 -14.29 -2.60
N LEU A 89 9.63 -13.45 -3.63
CA LEU A 89 9.36 -12.03 -3.53
C LEU A 89 8.17 -11.66 -4.41
N ARG A 90 7.30 -10.79 -3.90
CA ARG A 90 6.34 -10.10 -4.75
C ARG A 90 7.08 -9.15 -5.68
N THR A 91 6.51 -8.84 -6.83
CA THR A 91 7.14 -7.94 -7.81
C THR A 91 7.61 -6.62 -7.19
N HIS A 92 6.83 -6.06 -6.28
CA HIS A 92 7.18 -4.82 -5.60
C HIS A 92 8.39 -4.98 -4.66
N ASP A 93 8.40 -6.03 -3.83
CA ASP A 93 9.51 -6.31 -2.91
C ASP A 93 10.81 -6.61 -3.69
N PHE A 94 10.68 -7.28 -4.85
CA PHE A 94 11.78 -7.50 -5.77
C PHE A 94 12.35 -6.18 -6.32
N ILE A 95 11.47 -5.26 -6.75
CA ILE A 95 11.87 -3.95 -7.24
C ILE A 95 12.56 -3.15 -6.12
N ASP A 96 11.97 -3.11 -4.93
CA ASP A 96 12.54 -2.37 -3.81
C ASP A 96 13.90 -2.93 -3.39
N TYR A 97 14.01 -4.24 -3.31
CA TYR A 97 15.25 -4.89 -2.87
C TYR A 97 16.37 -4.80 -3.90
N TYR A 98 16.08 -5.05 -5.18
CA TYR A 98 17.11 -5.17 -6.22
C TYR A 98 17.28 -3.92 -7.08
N ILE A 99 16.27 -3.06 -7.16
CA ILE A 99 16.28 -1.89 -8.04
C ILE A 99 16.43 -0.59 -7.26
N ASN A 100 15.66 -0.41 -6.18
CA ASN A 100 15.58 0.86 -5.45
C ASN A 100 16.60 0.94 -4.31
N ASN A 101 17.10 -0.19 -3.81
CA ASN A 101 18.06 -0.19 -2.70
C ASN A 101 19.47 0.21 -3.19
N GLU A 102 19.99 1.32 -2.67
CA GLU A 102 21.30 1.87 -3.06
C GLU A 102 22.50 1.09 -2.49
N LYS A 103 22.28 0.12 -1.59
CA LYS A 103 23.33 -0.65 -0.92
C LYS A 103 23.95 -1.78 -1.76
N GLY A 104 23.45 -2.03 -2.99
CA GLY A 104 24.03 -3.03 -3.90
C GLY A 104 25.47 -2.70 -4.26
N ILE A 105 26.37 -3.65 -4.05
CA ILE A 105 27.77 -3.53 -4.46
C ILE A 105 27.87 -3.93 -5.93
N VAL A 106 28.47 -3.06 -6.71
CA VAL A 106 28.89 -3.38 -8.08
C VAL A 106 29.92 -4.49 -8.00
N ASP A 107 29.76 -5.50 -8.83
CA ASP A 107 30.81 -6.50 -9.02
C ASP A 107 32.14 -5.76 -9.26
N LYS A 108 33.11 -5.94 -8.37
CA LYS A 108 34.42 -5.26 -8.43
C LYS A 108 35.12 -5.49 -9.74
N TYR A 109 34.72 -6.51 -10.50
CA TYR A 109 35.53 -7.19 -11.47
C TYR A 109 34.87 -7.26 -12.83
N LEU A 110 34.64 -6.06 -13.41
CA LEU A 110 34.19 -5.96 -14.81
C LEU A 110 35.33 -6.25 -15.83
N CYS A 111 36.56 -6.20 -15.36
CA CYS A 111 37.76 -6.50 -16.14
C CYS A 111 38.67 -7.47 -15.38
N CYS A 112 39.60 -8.08 -16.07
CA CYS A 112 40.60 -8.97 -15.47
C CYS A 112 41.39 -8.24 -14.38
N GLN A 113 41.56 -8.91 -13.24
CA GLN A 113 42.27 -8.35 -12.09
C GLN A 113 43.79 -8.39 -12.24
N GLU A 114 44.28 -9.39 -12.95
CA GLU A 114 45.73 -9.59 -13.18
C GLU A 114 46.23 -8.79 -14.38
N HIS A 115 45.37 -8.53 -15.38
CA HIS A 115 45.72 -7.85 -16.61
C HIS A 115 44.89 -6.58 -16.78
N VAL A 116 45.49 -5.45 -16.47
CA VAL A 116 44.86 -4.13 -16.52
C VAL A 116 44.22 -3.90 -17.89
N ASN A 117 42.98 -3.38 -17.88
CA ASN A 117 42.20 -3.07 -19.08
C ASN A 117 41.79 -4.27 -19.96
N GLN A 118 42.07 -5.50 -19.57
CA GLN A 118 41.66 -6.67 -20.34
C GLN A 118 40.24 -7.10 -19.93
N LYS A 119 39.34 -7.19 -20.92
CA LYS A 119 38.01 -7.73 -20.72
C LYS A 119 38.06 -9.24 -20.62
N TYR A 120 37.18 -9.82 -19.80
CA TYR A 120 37.04 -11.26 -19.78
C TYR A 120 36.47 -11.76 -21.11
N ARG A 121 36.96 -12.91 -21.56
CA ARG A 121 36.53 -13.60 -22.78
C ARG A 121 36.12 -15.04 -22.53
N ASN A 122 36.67 -15.66 -21.50
CA ASN A 122 36.46 -17.03 -21.18
C ASN A 122 36.12 -17.19 -19.69
N TYR A 123 35.45 -18.27 -19.34
CA TYR A 123 35.22 -18.69 -17.97
C TYR A 123 35.71 -20.12 -17.78
N CYS A 124 36.56 -20.33 -16.79
CA CYS A 124 37.01 -21.66 -16.41
C CYS A 124 35.98 -22.29 -15.47
N SER A 125 35.32 -23.37 -15.90
CA SER A 125 34.30 -24.08 -15.12
C SER A 125 34.91 -24.86 -13.95
N ASP A 126 36.17 -25.29 -14.07
CA ASP A 126 36.87 -26.03 -13.02
C ASP A 126 37.33 -25.10 -11.90
N CYS A 127 37.94 -23.98 -12.23
CA CYS A 127 38.44 -22.97 -11.27
C CYS A 127 37.35 -21.98 -10.84
N LYS A 128 36.23 -21.91 -11.58
CA LYS A 128 35.10 -20.95 -11.34
C LYS A 128 35.54 -19.47 -11.44
N VAL A 129 36.47 -19.17 -12.33
CA VAL A 129 37.00 -17.81 -12.54
C VAL A 129 36.79 -17.34 -13.97
N ASN A 130 36.61 -16.01 -14.12
CA ASN A 130 36.62 -15.36 -15.43
C ASN A 130 38.04 -15.11 -15.87
N LEU A 131 38.35 -15.32 -17.15
CA LEU A 131 39.69 -15.21 -17.73
C LEU A 131 39.66 -14.24 -18.91
N CYS A 132 40.64 -13.36 -18.99
CA CYS A 132 40.94 -12.60 -20.20
C CYS A 132 41.85 -13.42 -21.15
N GLU A 133 42.09 -12.92 -22.34
CA GLU A 133 42.91 -13.60 -23.33
C GLU A 133 44.35 -13.78 -22.84
N LYS A 134 44.91 -12.77 -22.16
CA LYS A 134 46.22 -12.84 -21.56
C LYS A 134 46.37 -13.89 -20.46
N CYS A 135 45.33 -14.08 -19.61
CA CYS A 135 45.34 -15.17 -18.62
C CYS A 135 45.55 -16.55 -19.27
N LEU A 136 45.04 -16.74 -20.48
CA LEU A 136 45.16 -18.02 -21.21
C LEU A 136 46.52 -18.16 -21.92
N THR A 137 47.10 -17.05 -22.41
CA THR A 137 48.35 -17.07 -23.16
C THR A 137 49.57 -17.04 -22.26
N GLU A 138 49.49 -16.34 -21.12
CA GLU A 138 50.62 -16.18 -20.19
C GLU A 138 50.67 -17.26 -19.10
N SER A 139 49.55 -17.97 -18.83
CA SER A 139 49.50 -19.04 -17.83
C SER A 139 49.04 -20.34 -18.44
N LYS A 140 49.91 -21.37 -18.38
CA LYS A 140 49.56 -22.75 -18.76
C LYS A 140 48.61 -23.45 -17.77
N TYR A 141 48.25 -22.80 -16.69
CA TYR A 141 47.44 -23.36 -15.60
C TYR A 141 46.05 -23.83 -16.06
N HIS A 142 45.49 -23.21 -17.10
CA HIS A 142 44.15 -23.56 -17.60
C HIS A 142 44.16 -24.36 -18.91
N GLU A 143 45.31 -24.82 -19.42
CA GLU A 143 45.40 -25.54 -20.70
C GLU A 143 44.51 -26.78 -20.78
N ASN A 144 44.34 -27.49 -19.66
CA ASN A 144 43.54 -28.75 -19.58
C ASN A 144 42.19 -28.54 -18.89
N HIS A 145 41.77 -27.31 -18.62
CA HIS A 145 40.53 -27.00 -17.96
C HIS A 145 39.40 -26.76 -18.95
N SER A 146 38.16 -27.04 -18.50
CA SER A 146 36.96 -26.77 -19.28
C SER A 146 36.69 -25.26 -19.38
N LEU A 147 36.87 -24.69 -20.59
CA LEU A 147 36.69 -23.27 -20.85
C LEU A 147 35.39 -22.99 -21.59
N GLU A 148 34.61 -22.07 -21.09
CA GLU A 148 33.42 -21.54 -21.76
C GLU A 148 33.71 -20.18 -22.36
N ASN A 149 33.52 -20.00 -23.68
CA ASN A 149 33.67 -18.73 -24.34
C ASN A 149 32.47 -17.80 -24.02
N LEU A 150 32.74 -16.70 -23.32
CA LEU A 150 31.73 -15.74 -22.90
C LEU A 150 31.20 -14.88 -24.06
N LEU A 151 31.80 -14.92 -25.23
CA LEU A 151 31.35 -14.16 -26.42
C LEU A 151 30.32 -14.93 -27.27
N ASN A 152 30.21 -16.25 -27.08
CA ASN A 152 29.28 -17.13 -27.82
C ASN A 152 27.79 -16.99 -27.40
N VAL A 153 27.38 -15.80 -26.94
CA VAL A 153 25.99 -15.56 -26.45
C VAL A 153 25.23 -14.53 -27.25
N ASN A 154 25.74 -14.14 -28.42
CA ASN A 154 25.12 -13.08 -29.22
C ASN A 154 23.64 -13.39 -29.59
N ASP A 155 23.31 -14.65 -29.85
CA ASP A 155 21.94 -15.04 -30.20
C ASP A 155 21.02 -14.98 -28.99
N LYS A 156 21.49 -15.38 -27.80
CA LYS A 156 20.70 -15.24 -26.58
C LYS A 156 20.46 -13.76 -26.22
N ILE A 157 21.44 -12.90 -26.47
CA ILE A 157 21.30 -11.44 -26.30
C ILE A 157 20.25 -10.89 -27.29
N LYS A 158 20.24 -11.35 -28.55
CA LYS A 158 19.24 -10.95 -29.53
C LYS A 158 17.85 -11.36 -29.07
N GLU A 159 17.66 -12.59 -28.59
CA GLU A 159 16.39 -13.09 -28.07
C GLU A 159 15.90 -12.24 -26.88
N ILE A 160 16.77 -11.95 -25.90
CA ILE A 160 16.41 -11.13 -24.73
C ILE A 160 16.00 -9.71 -25.19
N LYS A 161 16.74 -9.10 -26.10
CA LYS A 161 16.38 -7.78 -26.67
C LYS A 161 15.02 -7.81 -27.37
N GLN A 162 14.75 -8.88 -28.12
CA GLN A 162 13.47 -9.04 -28.80
C GLN A 162 12.32 -9.17 -27.79
N LEU A 163 12.49 -10.00 -26.74
CA LEU A 163 11.52 -10.16 -25.66
C LEU A 163 11.26 -8.82 -24.94
N ILE A 164 12.30 -8.08 -24.59
CA ILE A 164 12.17 -6.75 -23.96
C ILE A 164 11.35 -5.82 -24.88
N LYS A 165 11.63 -5.81 -26.19
CA LYS A 165 10.91 -4.96 -27.15
C LYS A 165 9.44 -5.32 -27.26
N GLU A 166 9.13 -6.60 -27.29
CA GLU A 166 7.75 -7.12 -27.35
C GLU A 166 6.97 -6.80 -26.06
N ILE A 167 7.60 -7.01 -24.89
CA ILE A 167 7.01 -6.67 -23.61
C ILE A 167 6.75 -5.16 -23.53
N ARG A 168 7.73 -4.35 -23.91
CA ARG A 168 7.61 -2.89 -23.89
C ARG A 168 6.45 -2.36 -24.75
N LYS A 169 6.19 -2.97 -25.91
CA LYS A 169 5.05 -2.61 -26.78
C LYS A 169 3.71 -2.92 -26.11
N LYS A 170 3.66 -3.95 -25.27
CA LYS A 170 2.40 -4.42 -24.64
C LYS A 170 2.13 -3.76 -23.28
N LEU A 171 3.13 -3.12 -22.65
CA LEU A 171 2.96 -2.42 -21.38
C LEU A 171 2.22 -1.10 -21.52
N SER A 172 1.25 -0.86 -20.65
CA SER A 172 0.58 0.43 -20.53
C SER A 172 1.51 1.53 -20.03
N LYS A 173 1.18 2.81 -20.30
CA LYS A 173 1.97 3.96 -19.80
C LYS A 173 2.02 4.01 -18.26
N GLY A 174 1.00 3.48 -17.58
CA GLY A 174 0.93 3.47 -16.11
C GLY A 174 1.70 2.32 -15.43
N ASP A 175 2.28 1.41 -16.20
CA ASP A 175 2.99 0.24 -15.67
C ASP A 175 4.46 0.57 -15.37
N ILE A 176 4.66 1.47 -14.41
CA ILE A 176 5.97 2.05 -14.09
C ILE A 176 6.95 0.98 -13.59
N GLU A 177 6.47 0.01 -12.81
CA GLU A 177 7.31 -1.01 -12.18
C GLU A 177 7.91 -1.97 -13.22
N ASN A 178 7.06 -2.53 -14.10
CA ASN A 178 7.54 -3.41 -15.16
C ASN A 178 8.45 -2.66 -16.14
N ARG A 179 8.19 -1.37 -16.40
CA ARG A 179 9.11 -0.54 -17.20
C ARG A 179 10.47 -0.36 -16.54
N LYS A 180 10.54 -0.20 -15.21
CA LYS A 180 11.81 -0.15 -14.47
C LYS A 180 12.60 -1.44 -14.62
N ILE A 181 11.92 -2.60 -14.49
CA ILE A 181 12.55 -3.92 -14.71
C ILE A 181 13.08 -4.03 -16.13
N LEU A 182 12.29 -3.68 -17.14
CA LEU A 182 12.75 -3.74 -18.54
C LEU A 182 13.96 -2.84 -18.79
N ASN A 183 13.99 -1.63 -18.23
CA ASN A 183 15.13 -0.73 -18.33
C ASN A 183 16.37 -1.33 -17.65
N LEU A 184 16.21 -2.00 -16.50
CA LEU A 184 17.28 -2.70 -15.82
C LEU A 184 17.85 -3.83 -16.68
N LEU A 185 16.98 -4.63 -17.29
CA LEU A 185 17.37 -5.73 -18.16
C LEU A 185 18.07 -5.25 -19.44
N GLU A 186 17.63 -4.13 -20.02
CA GLU A 186 18.34 -3.49 -21.15
C GLU A 186 19.74 -3.03 -20.76
N ASN A 187 19.88 -2.43 -19.57
CA ASN A 187 21.16 -2.02 -19.05
C ASN A 187 22.08 -3.22 -18.78
N LEU A 188 21.51 -4.34 -18.27
CA LEU A 188 22.26 -5.58 -18.07
C LEU A 188 22.78 -6.15 -19.39
N VAL A 189 21.96 -6.15 -20.44
CA VAL A 189 22.35 -6.59 -21.78
C VAL A 189 23.48 -5.71 -22.35
N LYS A 190 23.37 -4.39 -22.18
CA LYS A 190 24.41 -3.45 -22.62
C LYS A 190 25.71 -3.67 -21.86
N LEU A 191 25.63 -3.84 -20.55
CA LEU A 191 26.78 -4.06 -19.69
C LEU A 191 27.52 -5.36 -20.05
N TYR A 192 26.78 -6.45 -20.30
CA TYR A 192 27.40 -7.72 -20.72
C TYR A 192 28.13 -7.58 -22.05
N LYS A 193 27.57 -6.83 -23.00
CA LYS A 193 28.23 -6.57 -24.28
C LYS A 193 29.56 -5.81 -24.11
N ASP A 194 29.58 -4.86 -23.17
CA ASP A 194 30.76 -4.06 -22.90
C ASP A 194 31.79 -4.82 -22.02
N TYR A 195 31.33 -5.62 -21.08
CA TYR A 195 32.11 -6.32 -20.06
C TYR A 195 31.59 -7.74 -19.84
N PRO A 196 31.90 -8.70 -20.75
CA PRO A 196 31.41 -10.07 -20.60
C PRO A 196 32.05 -10.74 -19.37
N SER A 197 31.18 -11.36 -18.54
CA SER A 197 31.62 -12.19 -17.43
C SER A 197 30.59 -13.29 -17.18
N HIS A 198 31.02 -14.39 -16.57
CA HIS A 198 30.13 -15.51 -16.28
C HIS A 198 28.97 -15.11 -15.35
N ASN A 199 29.23 -14.24 -14.38
CA ASN A 199 28.19 -13.74 -13.48
C ASN A 199 27.13 -12.93 -14.25
N LEU A 200 27.53 -12.05 -15.15
CA LEU A 200 26.60 -11.30 -16.01
C LEU A 200 25.89 -12.23 -16.99
N TYR A 201 26.56 -13.27 -17.51
CA TYR A 201 25.93 -14.30 -18.34
C TYR A 201 24.83 -15.04 -17.60
N ARG A 202 25.08 -15.46 -16.35
CA ARG A 202 24.05 -16.11 -15.52
C ARG A 202 22.87 -15.17 -15.25
N SER A 203 23.13 -13.87 -15.03
CA SER A 203 22.08 -12.89 -14.86
C SER A 203 21.25 -12.68 -16.13
N LEU A 204 21.88 -12.70 -17.31
CA LEU A 204 21.17 -12.65 -18.60
C LEU A 204 20.34 -13.89 -18.85
N PHE A 205 20.85 -15.06 -18.51
CA PHE A 205 20.08 -16.30 -18.62
C PHE A 205 18.85 -16.28 -17.69
N SER A 206 19.03 -15.85 -16.44
CA SER A 206 17.92 -15.66 -15.51
C SER A 206 16.92 -14.61 -16.03
N ALA A 207 17.42 -13.52 -16.64
CA ALA A 207 16.57 -12.50 -17.26
C ALA A 207 15.72 -13.07 -18.42
N LYS A 208 16.29 -13.94 -19.26
CA LYS A 208 15.55 -14.62 -20.34
C LYS A 208 14.41 -15.46 -19.79
N VAL A 209 14.69 -16.29 -18.78
CA VAL A 209 13.67 -17.11 -18.11
C VAL A 209 12.57 -16.24 -17.50
N PHE A 210 12.96 -15.18 -16.81
CA PHE A 210 12.05 -14.22 -16.22
C PHE A 210 11.13 -13.58 -17.28
N LEU A 211 11.71 -13.06 -18.38
CA LEU A 211 10.96 -12.41 -19.46
C LEU A 211 10.02 -13.40 -20.18
N SER A 212 10.47 -14.63 -20.35
CA SER A 212 9.64 -15.68 -20.98
C SER A 212 8.45 -16.10 -20.11
N GLY A 213 8.62 -16.06 -18.78
CA GLY A 213 7.55 -16.31 -17.80
C GLY A 213 6.61 -15.12 -17.61
N MET A 214 6.97 -13.91 -18.09
CA MET A 214 6.06 -12.75 -18.09
C MET A 214 4.97 -12.96 -19.13
N ASN A 215 3.79 -13.42 -18.68
CA ASN A 215 2.63 -13.60 -19.56
C ASN A 215 2.04 -12.23 -19.97
N ILE A 216 2.58 -11.67 -21.04
CA ILE A 216 2.42 -10.28 -21.47
C ILE A 216 0.99 -9.88 -21.86
N PRO A 217 0.15 -10.72 -22.46
CA PRO A 217 -1.23 -10.36 -22.76
C PRO A 217 -2.04 -10.03 -21.50
N GLN A 218 -1.63 -10.56 -20.35
CA GLN A 218 -2.31 -10.36 -19.08
C GLN A 218 -1.78 -9.15 -18.28
N ILE A 219 -0.54 -8.70 -18.52
CA ILE A 219 0.07 -7.56 -17.81
C ILE A 219 -0.66 -6.25 -18.09
N THR A 220 -1.34 -6.15 -19.24
CA THR A 220 -2.09 -4.93 -19.61
C THR A 220 -3.58 -4.99 -19.24
N LYS A 221 -4.14 -6.18 -18.98
CA LYS A 221 -5.57 -6.36 -18.72
C LYS A 221 -5.84 -6.37 -17.21
N LYS A 222 -6.36 -5.26 -16.70
CA LYS A 222 -6.85 -5.21 -15.32
C LYS A 222 -8.03 -6.16 -15.14
N ILE A 223 -7.93 -7.07 -14.18
CA ILE A 223 -8.99 -8.00 -13.82
C ILE A 223 -9.89 -7.35 -12.76
N LYS A 224 -11.19 -7.49 -12.96
CA LYS A 224 -12.21 -7.14 -11.97
C LYS A 224 -12.88 -8.43 -11.55
N ILE A 225 -12.89 -8.70 -10.26
CA ILE A 225 -13.48 -9.89 -9.65
C ILE A 225 -14.85 -9.52 -9.08
N THR A 226 -15.86 -10.31 -9.39
CA THR A 226 -17.24 -10.10 -8.94
C THR A 226 -17.82 -11.28 -8.18
N SER A 227 -17.13 -12.43 -8.16
CA SER A 227 -17.54 -13.63 -7.43
C SER A 227 -16.35 -14.36 -6.81
N LYS A 228 -16.65 -15.33 -5.93
CA LYS A 228 -15.63 -16.21 -5.34
C LYS A 228 -14.96 -17.08 -6.40
N GLU A 229 -15.76 -17.64 -7.30
CA GLU A 229 -15.32 -18.53 -8.37
C GLU A 229 -14.33 -17.81 -9.29
N GLU A 230 -14.62 -16.57 -9.66
CA GLU A 230 -13.70 -15.72 -10.42
C GLU A 230 -12.41 -15.45 -9.63
N LEU A 231 -12.48 -15.25 -8.32
CA LEU A 231 -11.31 -15.03 -7.47
C LEU A 231 -10.41 -16.27 -7.48
N TYR A 232 -10.98 -17.45 -7.21
CA TYR A 232 -10.24 -18.72 -7.23
C TYR A 232 -9.70 -19.06 -8.61
N GLY A 233 -10.44 -18.76 -9.67
CA GLY A 233 -9.99 -18.95 -11.06
C GLY A 233 -8.83 -18.03 -11.46
N ASN A 234 -8.59 -16.96 -10.74
CA ASN A 234 -7.54 -15.97 -11.05
C ASN A 234 -6.38 -15.94 -10.04
N ILE A 235 -6.18 -16.98 -9.24
CA ILE A 235 -5.08 -17.05 -8.26
C ILE A 235 -3.72 -16.82 -8.94
N LYS A 236 -3.46 -17.50 -10.05
CA LYS A 236 -2.21 -17.37 -10.82
C LYS A 236 -1.97 -15.98 -11.39
N ASN A 237 -3.05 -15.23 -11.62
CA ASN A 237 -3.05 -13.89 -12.21
C ASN A 237 -3.45 -12.80 -11.20
N SER A 238 -3.33 -13.07 -9.91
CA SER A 238 -3.80 -12.19 -8.85
C SER A 238 -3.15 -10.80 -8.89
N TYR A 239 -1.91 -10.71 -9.33
CA TYR A 239 -1.21 -9.43 -9.56
C TYR A 239 -1.90 -8.51 -10.60
N LEU A 240 -2.80 -9.04 -11.43
CA LEU A 240 -3.61 -8.25 -12.38
C LEU A 240 -4.91 -7.74 -11.79
N ILE A 241 -5.30 -8.23 -10.61
CA ILE A 241 -6.55 -7.86 -9.99
C ILE A 241 -6.48 -6.40 -9.55
N SER A 242 -7.34 -5.58 -10.12
CA SER A 242 -7.46 -4.16 -9.79
C SER A 242 -8.69 -3.84 -8.95
N SER A 243 -9.68 -4.72 -8.95
CA SER A 243 -10.92 -4.57 -8.19
C SER A 243 -11.49 -5.92 -7.80
N ILE A 244 -11.87 -6.04 -6.53
CA ILE A 244 -12.64 -7.16 -6.00
C ILE A 244 -13.96 -6.59 -5.48
N LYS A 245 -15.09 -7.13 -5.96
CA LYS A 245 -16.44 -6.79 -5.51
C LYS A 245 -17.23 -8.08 -5.29
N ILE A 246 -17.18 -8.62 -4.09
CA ILE A 246 -17.88 -9.83 -3.67
C ILE A 246 -18.81 -9.44 -2.52
N ASN A 247 -20.03 -8.99 -2.85
CA ASN A 247 -20.98 -8.48 -1.88
C ASN A 247 -22.14 -9.47 -1.70
N ASN A 248 -22.59 -9.68 -0.46
CA ASN A 248 -23.75 -10.54 -0.11
C ASN A 248 -23.64 -11.97 -0.69
N LYS A 249 -22.44 -12.57 -0.61
CA LYS A 249 -22.12 -13.89 -1.18
C LYS A 249 -21.62 -14.91 -0.14
N ASN A 250 -21.87 -14.63 1.16
CA ASN A 250 -21.38 -15.46 2.27
C ASN A 250 -19.85 -15.72 2.19
N PHE A 251 -19.09 -14.71 1.76
CA PHE A 251 -17.63 -14.73 1.71
C PHE A 251 -17.06 -14.32 3.08
N ASN A 252 -17.40 -15.09 4.12
CA ASN A 252 -17.05 -14.81 5.51
C ASN A 252 -15.57 -15.16 5.82
N ASP A 253 -15.01 -16.14 5.14
CA ASP A 253 -13.58 -16.43 5.20
C ASP A 253 -12.85 -15.76 4.03
N ILE A 254 -12.02 -14.79 4.37
CA ILE A 254 -11.19 -14.04 3.41
C ILE A 254 -9.71 -14.42 3.46
N SER A 255 -9.37 -15.57 4.07
CA SER A 255 -7.97 -16.05 4.20
C SER A 255 -7.25 -16.17 2.86
N ILE A 256 -7.98 -16.51 1.80
CA ILE A 256 -7.44 -16.58 0.43
C ILE A 256 -6.81 -15.25 -0.01
N LEU A 257 -7.33 -14.09 0.42
CA LEU A 257 -6.79 -12.79 0.03
C LEU A 257 -5.35 -12.62 0.51
N GLY A 258 -5.02 -13.14 1.69
CA GLY A 258 -3.65 -13.09 2.25
C GLY A 258 -2.62 -13.91 1.47
N GLN A 259 -3.08 -14.78 0.57
CA GLN A 259 -2.23 -15.63 -0.27
C GLN A 259 -2.03 -15.07 -1.69
N LEU A 260 -2.73 -13.98 -2.02
CA LEU A 260 -2.71 -13.40 -3.37
C LEU A 260 -1.74 -12.23 -3.47
N ASP A 261 -1.17 -12.04 -4.65
CA ASP A 261 -0.49 -10.78 -4.99
C ASP A 261 -1.55 -9.72 -5.36
N LEU A 262 -1.89 -8.88 -4.40
CA LEU A 262 -2.86 -7.78 -4.56
C LEU A 262 -2.20 -6.41 -4.75
N SER A 263 -0.93 -6.37 -5.14
CA SER A 263 -0.13 -5.15 -5.31
C SER A 263 -0.72 -4.12 -6.30
N ASN A 264 -1.63 -4.54 -7.16
CA ASN A 264 -2.36 -3.66 -8.09
C ASN A 264 -3.82 -3.41 -7.71
N LEU A 265 -4.27 -3.91 -6.55
CA LEU A 265 -5.64 -3.74 -6.10
C LEU A 265 -5.91 -2.28 -5.74
N GLN A 266 -6.94 -1.69 -6.36
CA GLN A 266 -7.36 -0.31 -6.11
C GLN A 266 -8.71 -0.24 -5.38
N LYS A 267 -9.53 -1.27 -5.50
CA LYS A 267 -10.88 -1.32 -4.93
C LYS A 267 -11.19 -2.69 -4.35
N LEU A 268 -11.53 -2.72 -3.05
CA LEU A 268 -11.97 -3.91 -2.34
C LEU A 268 -13.35 -3.65 -1.74
N GLN A 269 -14.36 -4.40 -2.18
CA GLN A 269 -15.74 -4.34 -1.70
C GLN A 269 -16.19 -5.72 -1.27
N LEU A 270 -16.48 -5.86 0.02
CA LEU A 270 -16.84 -7.12 0.66
C LEU A 270 -18.09 -6.96 1.56
N GLN A 271 -19.04 -6.15 1.12
CA GLN A 271 -20.25 -5.85 1.88
C GLN A 271 -21.11 -7.10 2.14
N GLY A 272 -21.71 -7.21 3.33
CA GLY A 272 -22.74 -8.19 3.63
C GLY A 272 -22.26 -9.65 3.60
N ASN A 273 -21.03 -9.92 3.98
CA ASN A 273 -20.46 -11.27 3.91
C ASN A 273 -20.28 -11.98 5.27
N GLY A 274 -20.63 -11.32 6.38
CA GLY A 274 -20.49 -11.91 7.71
C GLY A 274 -19.02 -12.07 8.15
N ILE A 275 -18.11 -11.26 7.60
CA ILE A 275 -16.68 -11.29 7.93
C ILE A 275 -16.48 -10.90 9.39
N LYS A 276 -15.68 -11.71 10.12
CA LYS A 276 -15.36 -11.50 11.55
C LYS A 276 -13.93 -11.02 11.79
N SER A 277 -13.02 -11.18 10.82
CA SER A 277 -11.62 -10.76 10.93
C SER A 277 -11.08 -10.23 9.62
N ILE A 278 -10.26 -9.18 9.71
CA ILE A 278 -9.50 -8.62 8.60
C ILE A 278 -8.02 -8.99 8.64
N GLU A 279 -7.63 -9.87 9.55
CA GLU A 279 -6.23 -10.33 9.72
C GLU A 279 -5.59 -10.80 8.40
N PRO A 280 -6.29 -11.53 7.50
CA PRO A 280 -5.72 -11.91 6.21
C PRO A 280 -5.26 -10.73 5.36
N LEU A 281 -5.84 -9.55 5.52
CA LEU A 281 -5.43 -8.34 4.79
C LEU A 281 -4.06 -7.80 5.24
N LEU A 282 -3.59 -8.14 6.43
CA LEU A 282 -2.25 -7.75 6.93
C LEU A 282 -1.13 -8.37 6.09
N ASN A 283 -1.40 -9.52 5.46
CA ASN A 283 -0.47 -10.21 4.57
C ASN A 283 -0.53 -9.72 3.12
N CYS A 284 -1.47 -8.81 2.80
CA CYS A 284 -1.64 -8.28 1.46
C CYS A 284 -0.78 -7.04 1.22
N ASP A 285 -0.30 -6.86 0.00
CA ASP A 285 0.21 -5.56 -0.46
C ASP A 285 -0.96 -4.67 -0.91
N LEU A 286 -1.39 -3.76 -0.04
CA LEU A 286 -2.54 -2.87 -0.25
C LEU A 286 -2.14 -1.40 -0.48
N ARG A 287 -0.88 -1.13 -0.82
CA ARG A 287 -0.39 0.25 -0.99
C ARG A 287 -1.16 1.05 -2.03
N LYS A 288 -1.62 0.40 -3.11
CA LYS A 288 -2.42 1.05 -4.17
C LYS A 288 -3.92 1.07 -3.91
N LEU A 289 -4.37 0.52 -2.76
CA LEU A 289 -5.79 0.48 -2.45
C LEU A 289 -6.32 1.91 -2.18
N LYS A 290 -7.40 2.27 -2.89
CA LYS A 290 -8.06 3.57 -2.80
C LYS A 290 -9.42 3.50 -2.12
N PHE A 291 -10.05 2.35 -2.21
CA PHE A 291 -11.42 2.16 -1.77
C PHE A 291 -11.56 0.83 -1.03
N LEU A 292 -11.90 0.88 0.24
CA LEU A 292 -12.19 -0.26 1.11
C LEU A 292 -13.62 -0.16 1.61
N ASP A 293 -14.43 -1.17 1.33
CA ASP A 293 -15.82 -1.25 1.76
C ASP A 293 -16.08 -2.58 2.45
N LEU A 294 -16.29 -2.51 3.75
CA LEU A 294 -16.56 -3.63 4.66
C LEU A 294 -17.92 -3.48 5.35
N GLU A 295 -18.84 -2.73 4.74
CA GLU A 295 -20.19 -2.52 5.25
C GLU A 295 -20.91 -3.83 5.52
N ASN A 296 -21.77 -3.85 6.55
CA ASN A 296 -22.63 -4.96 6.89
C ASN A 296 -21.87 -6.29 7.04
N ASN A 297 -20.93 -6.30 7.98
CA ASN A 297 -20.17 -7.48 8.40
C ASN A 297 -20.28 -7.69 9.92
N LYS A 298 -19.48 -8.56 10.49
CA LYS A 298 -19.43 -8.87 11.92
C LYS A 298 -18.10 -8.48 12.55
N LEU A 299 -17.54 -7.35 12.08
CA LEU A 299 -16.24 -6.84 12.55
C LEU A 299 -16.44 -6.10 13.87
N ASN A 300 -15.69 -6.47 14.88
CA ASN A 300 -15.67 -5.85 16.20
C ASN A 300 -14.33 -5.14 16.48
N ASP A 301 -14.14 -4.63 17.69
CA ASP A 301 -12.92 -3.90 18.07
C ASP A 301 -11.64 -4.74 17.91
N GLU A 302 -11.71 -6.05 18.24
CA GLU A 302 -10.58 -6.98 18.09
C GLU A 302 -10.19 -7.16 16.62
N SER A 303 -11.17 -7.15 15.72
CA SER A 303 -10.92 -7.23 14.26
C SER A 303 -10.05 -6.07 13.76
N PHE A 304 -10.04 -4.95 14.46
CA PHE A 304 -9.31 -3.73 14.07
C PHE A 304 -8.07 -3.45 14.92
N LYS A 305 -7.64 -4.37 15.81
CA LYS A 305 -6.48 -4.13 16.68
C LYS A 305 -5.22 -3.72 15.90
N ASP A 306 -5.01 -4.33 14.75
CA ASP A 306 -3.85 -4.12 13.87
C ASP A 306 -4.20 -3.34 12.58
N PHE A 307 -5.33 -2.62 12.55
CA PHE A 307 -5.81 -1.92 11.36
C PHE A 307 -4.82 -0.86 10.85
N ASP A 308 -4.13 -0.20 11.76
CA ASP A 308 -3.07 0.77 11.47
C ASP A 308 -1.80 0.17 10.88
N LYS A 309 -1.62 -1.17 10.96
CA LYS A 309 -0.52 -1.89 10.33
C LYS A 309 -0.78 -2.18 8.84
N LEU A 310 -2.01 -1.99 8.35
CA LEU A 310 -2.30 -2.09 6.93
C LEU A 310 -1.53 -1.02 6.16
N LYS A 311 -0.76 -1.45 5.17
CA LYS A 311 0.15 -0.58 4.39
C LYS A 311 -0.63 0.23 3.33
N PHE A 312 -1.50 1.12 3.77
CA PHE A 312 -2.26 2.00 2.88
C PHE A 312 -1.47 3.28 2.57
N GLU A 313 -1.06 3.47 1.31
CA GLU A 313 -0.42 4.72 0.85
C GLU A 313 -1.43 5.68 0.19
N ASP A 314 -2.42 5.14 -0.54
CA ASP A 314 -3.38 5.95 -1.33
C ASP A 314 -4.86 5.69 -0.96
N ILE A 315 -5.14 5.17 0.23
CA ILE A 315 -6.52 4.92 0.67
C ILE A 315 -7.30 6.23 0.80
N ARG A 316 -8.46 6.33 0.13
CA ARG A 316 -9.29 7.55 0.08
C ARG A 316 -10.67 7.36 0.68
N TYR A 317 -11.13 6.15 0.71
CA TYR A 317 -12.47 5.79 1.17
C TYR A 317 -12.42 4.53 2.02
N ILE A 318 -12.99 4.60 3.23
CA ILE A 318 -13.22 3.46 4.10
C ILE A 318 -14.66 3.50 4.57
N ASN A 319 -15.36 2.38 4.41
CA ASN A 319 -16.72 2.19 4.91
C ASN A 319 -16.76 0.98 5.85
N LEU A 320 -17.06 1.25 7.12
CA LEU A 320 -17.24 0.27 8.19
C LEU A 320 -18.69 0.32 8.73
N PHE A 321 -19.64 0.85 7.94
CA PHE A 321 -21.03 0.95 8.33
C PHE A 321 -21.63 -0.43 8.62
N GLU A 322 -22.50 -0.53 9.63
CA GLU A 322 -23.20 -1.77 9.99
C GLU A 322 -22.23 -2.93 10.32
N ASN A 323 -21.46 -2.73 11.41
CA ASN A 323 -20.58 -3.72 12.02
C ASN A 323 -20.81 -3.76 13.54
N GLU A 324 -19.94 -4.41 14.29
CA GLU A 324 -20.06 -4.62 15.73
C GLU A 324 -19.02 -3.81 16.54
N ILE A 325 -18.58 -2.67 16.03
CA ILE A 325 -17.57 -1.79 16.68
C ILE A 325 -18.22 -1.10 17.88
N LYS A 326 -17.60 -1.21 19.07
CA LYS A 326 -18.06 -0.62 20.34
C LYS A 326 -17.21 0.56 20.79
N SER A 327 -15.92 0.55 20.46
CA SER A 327 -14.97 1.54 20.96
C SER A 327 -14.66 2.64 19.94
N PRO A 328 -14.56 3.91 20.37
CA PRO A 328 -14.09 4.99 19.52
C PRO A 328 -12.58 4.90 19.20
N THR A 329 -11.85 3.94 19.74
CA THR A 329 -10.41 3.73 19.45
C THR A 329 -10.13 3.45 17.98
N ILE A 330 -11.13 3.05 17.19
CA ILE A 330 -11.00 2.95 15.73
C ILE A 330 -10.52 4.26 15.08
N PHE A 331 -10.84 5.41 15.66
CA PHE A 331 -10.37 6.70 15.15
C PHE A 331 -8.86 6.87 15.32
N GLU A 332 -8.23 6.26 16.36
CA GLU A 332 -6.77 6.23 16.54
C GLU A 332 -6.09 5.53 15.37
N LYS A 333 -6.69 4.42 14.90
CA LYS A 333 -6.18 3.64 13.79
C LYS A 333 -6.26 4.41 12.47
N VAL A 334 -7.35 5.14 12.28
CA VAL A 334 -7.64 5.88 11.04
C VAL A 334 -6.79 7.15 10.89
N VAL A 335 -6.33 7.74 12.00
CA VAL A 335 -5.44 8.94 12.00
C VAL A 335 -4.20 8.75 11.12
N ASN A 336 -3.67 7.53 11.03
CA ASN A 336 -2.47 7.24 10.27
C ASN A 336 -2.68 7.22 8.75
N PHE A 337 -3.92 7.14 8.26
CA PHE A 337 -4.24 7.08 6.84
C PHE A 337 -4.37 8.47 6.22
N LYS A 338 -3.26 9.18 6.02
CA LYS A 338 -3.21 10.60 5.63
C LYS A 338 -3.89 10.93 4.28
N SER A 339 -4.02 9.95 3.39
CA SER A 339 -4.73 10.10 2.10
C SER A 339 -6.25 9.95 2.22
N LEU A 340 -6.77 9.48 3.38
CA LEU A 340 -8.18 9.19 3.58
C LEU A 340 -9.03 10.47 3.49
N LYS A 341 -10.08 10.42 2.65
CA LYS A 341 -11.00 11.55 2.43
C LYS A 341 -12.40 11.29 2.97
N THR A 342 -12.81 10.03 2.97
CA THR A 342 -14.17 9.64 3.37
C THR A 342 -14.11 8.46 4.34
N PHE A 343 -14.77 8.61 5.49
CA PHE A 343 -14.87 7.58 6.51
C PHE A 343 -16.31 7.44 7.00
N PHE A 344 -16.88 6.23 6.89
CA PHE A 344 -18.20 5.89 7.41
C PHE A 344 -18.08 4.82 8.48
N ILE A 345 -18.70 5.07 9.64
CA ILE A 345 -18.69 4.17 10.81
C ILE A 345 -20.07 4.01 11.45
N GLY A 346 -21.13 4.53 10.82
CA GLY A 346 -22.47 4.46 11.34
C GLY A 346 -23.02 3.03 11.49
N LYS A 347 -24.13 2.88 12.19
CA LYS A 347 -24.79 1.60 12.49
C LYS A 347 -23.83 0.57 13.14
N ASN A 348 -22.95 1.07 14.01
CA ASN A 348 -22.13 0.29 14.91
C ASN A 348 -22.69 0.40 16.34
N ILE A 349 -22.26 -0.45 17.24
CA ILE A 349 -22.77 -0.54 18.62
C ILE A 349 -21.85 0.28 19.54
N LEU A 350 -21.54 1.52 19.18
CA LEU A 350 -20.64 2.33 20.02
C LEU A 350 -21.19 2.44 21.45
N ASP A 351 -20.41 1.93 22.40
CA ASP A 351 -20.81 1.82 23.80
C ASP A 351 -20.53 3.14 24.55
N GLU A 352 -21.50 3.61 25.33
CA GLU A 352 -21.38 4.82 26.13
C GLU A 352 -20.21 4.72 27.14
N LYS A 353 -19.95 3.55 27.73
CA LYS A 353 -18.83 3.34 28.65
C LYS A 353 -17.49 3.48 27.94
N GLU A 354 -17.36 2.88 26.76
CA GLU A 354 -16.14 3.00 25.95
C GLU A 354 -15.93 4.42 25.42
N ILE A 355 -17.00 5.13 25.06
CA ILE A 355 -16.94 6.56 24.70
C ILE A 355 -16.43 7.38 25.89
N ASN A 356 -17.02 7.19 27.08
CA ASN A 356 -16.65 7.92 28.29
C ASN A 356 -15.20 7.65 28.71
N LYS A 357 -14.73 6.41 28.62
CA LYS A 357 -13.33 6.01 28.87
C LYS A 357 -12.34 6.75 27.97
N ASN A 358 -12.75 7.08 26.76
CA ASN A 358 -11.91 7.72 25.74
C ASN A 358 -12.22 9.23 25.56
N MET A 359 -13.04 9.84 26.42
CA MET A 359 -13.51 11.24 26.28
C MET A 359 -12.41 12.30 26.26
N ASN A 360 -11.23 11.99 26.82
CA ASN A 360 -10.10 12.91 26.88
C ASN A 360 -9.12 12.76 25.69
N LYS A 361 -9.32 11.73 24.85
CA LYS A 361 -8.45 11.51 23.70
C LYS A 361 -8.82 12.42 22.56
N ILE A 362 -7.82 13.04 21.92
CA ILE A 362 -7.98 13.89 20.74
C ILE A 362 -7.53 13.11 19.51
N TYR A 363 -8.36 13.13 18.47
CA TYR A 363 -8.12 12.41 17.22
C TYR A 363 -7.93 13.42 16.08
N HIS A 364 -6.74 13.46 15.48
CA HIS A 364 -6.35 14.39 14.44
C HIS A 364 -6.77 13.89 13.04
N LEU A 365 -8.00 14.18 12.65
CA LEU A 365 -8.62 13.76 11.38
C LEU A 365 -8.70 14.91 10.37
N GLU A 366 -7.72 15.82 10.40
CA GLU A 366 -7.68 17.03 9.56
C GLU A 366 -7.72 16.75 8.05
N HIS A 367 -7.35 15.55 7.64
CA HIS A 367 -7.34 15.13 6.24
C HIS A 367 -8.71 14.73 5.69
N LEU A 368 -9.69 14.43 6.57
CA LEU A 368 -11.03 13.99 6.16
C LEU A 368 -11.81 15.11 5.49
N LYS A 369 -12.53 14.77 4.42
CA LYS A 369 -13.51 15.62 3.73
C LYS A 369 -14.95 15.23 4.03
N LYS A 370 -15.21 13.96 4.32
CA LYS A 370 -16.54 13.42 4.62
C LYS A 370 -16.47 12.46 5.78
N ILE A 371 -17.40 12.60 6.73
CA ILE A 371 -17.57 11.66 7.82
C ILE A 371 -19.03 11.26 7.97
N GLY A 372 -19.29 9.98 8.25
CA GLY A 372 -20.62 9.46 8.52
C GLY A 372 -20.65 8.69 9.84
N ILE A 373 -21.35 9.27 10.83
CA ILE A 373 -21.59 8.69 12.15
C ILE A 373 -23.11 8.55 12.31
N THR A 374 -23.70 7.74 11.44
CA THR A 374 -25.16 7.62 11.31
C THR A 374 -25.66 6.33 11.98
N THR A 375 -26.91 6.31 12.45
CA THR A 375 -27.54 5.09 13.00
C THR A 375 -26.75 4.46 14.16
N GLY A 376 -26.09 5.30 14.99
CA GLY A 376 -25.19 4.86 16.07
C GLY A 376 -25.84 4.89 17.47
N ASN A 377 -27.16 5.16 17.56
CA ASN A 377 -27.87 5.38 18.81
C ASN A 377 -27.25 6.48 19.72
N PHE A 378 -26.51 7.42 19.12
CA PHE A 378 -25.96 8.52 19.88
C PHE A 378 -27.07 9.37 20.50
N SER A 379 -26.95 9.58 21.80
CA SER A 379 -27.74 10.55 22.57
C SER A 379 -27.01 11.89 22.63
N ASP A 380 -27.68 12.90 23.16
CA ASP A 380 -27.05 14.21 23.42
C ASP A 380 -25.83 14.12 24.34
N LYS A 381 -25.74 13.08 25.20
CA LYS A 381 -24.59 12.85 26.06
C LYS A 381 -23.40 12.27 25.30
N THR A 382 -23.63 11.22 24.52
CA THR A 382 -22.57 10.45 23.85
C THR A 382 -22.01 11.16 22.61
N ILE A 383 -22.85 11.95 21.90
CA ILE A 383 -22.41 12.67 20.70
C ILE A 383 -21.30 13.72 20.98
N HIS A 384 -21.17 14.15 22.24
CA HIS A 384 -20.14 15.11 22.63
C HIS A 384 -18.70 14.64 22.35
N PHE A 385 -18.44 13.34 22.18
CA PHE A 385 -17.11 12.87 21.80
C PHE A 385 -16.63 13.42 20.44
N ILE A 386 -17.54 13.84 19.55
CA ILE A 386 -17.21 14.42 18.24
C ILE A 386 -16.33 15.68 18.38
N LYS A 387 -16.44 16.42 19.50
CA LYS A 387 -15.55 17.58 19.77
C LYS A 387 -14.06 17.21 19.75
N ASN A 388 -13.76 15.93 20.05
CA ASN A 388 -12.40 15.41 20.09
C ASN A 388 -11.85 15.07 18.71
N LEU A 389 -12.71 14.98 17.69
CA LEU A 389 -12.34 14.76 16.31
C LEU A 389 -11.99 16.10 15.67
N LYS A 390 -10.72 16.34 15.36
CA LYS A 390 -10.26 17.59 14.76
C LYS A 390 -10.38 17.52 13.23
N PHE A 391 -11.22 18.37 12.65
CA PHE A 391 -11.58 18.36 11.24
C PHE A 391 -11.26 19.69 10.55
N SER A 392 -10.05 19.91 10.07
CA SER A 392 -9.74 21.16 9.36
C SER A 392 -10.22 21.20 7.90
N LYS A 393 -10.41 20.02 7.27
CA LYS A 393 -10.80 19.92 5.84
C LYS A 393 -12.19 19.32 5.62
N LEU A 394 -12.97 19.13 6.68
CA LEU A 394 -14.27 18.49 6.59
C LEU A 394 -15.27 19.36 5.81
N LYS A 395 -15.87 18.78 4.77
CA LYS A 395 -16.90 19.42 3.94
C LYS A 395 -18.30 18.87 4.21
N ILE A 396 -18.42 17.59 4.55
CA ILE A 396 -19.71 16.95 4.72
C ILE A 396 -19.72 16.14 6.01
N MET A 397 -20.71 16.40 6.87
CA MET A 397 -20.96 15.66 8.10
C MET A 397 -22.34 15.03 8.06
N TYR A 398 -22.39 13.70 8.22
CA TYR A 398 -23.62 12.91 8.36
C TYR A 398 -23.72 12.39 9.78
N ILE A 399 -24.76 12.82 10.51
CA ILE A 399 -25.10 12.34 11.86
C ILE A 399 -26.57 11.89 11.94
N SER A 400 -27.09 11.40 10.83
CA SER A 400 -28.49 11.00 10.66
C SER A 400 -28.83 9.74 11.43
N ARG A 401 -30.16 9.56 11.75
CA ARG A 401 -30.69 8.35 12.40
C ARG A 401 -30.00 8.04 13.75
N ASN A 402 -29.87 9.05 14.58
CA ASN A 402 -29.44 8.95 15.97
C ASN A 402 -30.58 9.40 16.89
N ASN A 403 -30.35 9.43 18.20
CA ASN A 403 -31.36 9.83 19.18
C ASN A 403 -31.12 11.26 19.70
N LEU A 404 -30.64 12.18 18.81
CA LEU A 404 -30.28 13.53 19.20
C LEU A 404 -31.54 14.40 19.37
N SER A 405 -31.73 14.98 20.53
CA SER A 405 -32.79 15.96 20.77
C SER A 405 -32.32 17.39 20.56
N SER A 406 -31.01 17.63 20.60
CA SER A 406 -30.36 18.93 20.43
C SER A 406 -29.09 18.82 19.58
N LEU A 407 -28.74 19.90 18.89
CA LEU A 407 -27.52 20.03 18.13
C LEU A 407 -26.52 21.00 18.80
N LYS A 408 -26.70 21.35 20.06
CA LYS A 408 -25.84 22.28 20.81
C LYS A 408 -24.38 21.81 20.94
N PHE A 409 -24.12 20.51 20.84
CA PHE A 409 -22.75 19.97 20.83
C PHE A 409 -21.89 20.55 19.70
N LEU A 410 -22.49 21.07 18.63
CA LEU A 410 -21.81 21.66 17.49
C LEU A 410 -20.94 22.87 17.85
N LYS A 411 -21.22 23.54 18.98
CA LYS A 411 -20.40 24.66 19.47
C LYS A 411 -18.93 24.28 19.71
N ASP A 412 -18.68 23.04 20.05
CA ASP A 412 -17.37 22.52 20.41
C ASP A 412 -16.68 21.78 19.25
N VAL A 413 -17.33 21.70 18.07
CA VAL A 413 -16.82 20.96 16.89
C VAL A 413 -16.04 21.90 15.98
N TYR A 414 -14.77 21.61 15.78
CA TYR A 414 -13.92 22.37 14.87
C TYR A 414 -14.03 21.84 13.44
N CYS A 415 -14.78 22.51 12.57
CA CYS A 415 -15.02 22.14 11.17
C CYS A 415 -15.16 23.39 10.27
N SER A 416 -14.06 24.14 10.12
CA SER A 416 -14.05 25.46 9.44
C SER A 416 -14.46 25.43 7.96
N ASN A 417 -14.39 24.29 7.30
CA ASN A 417 -14.70 24.13 5.88
C ASN A 417 -16.01 23.36 5.61
N LEU A 418 -16.90 23.27 6.62
CA LEU A 418 -18.16 22.52 6.48
C LEU A 418 -19.08 23.20 5.48
N GLU A 419 -19.45 22.44 4.42
CA GLU A 419 -20.35 22.86 3.34
C GLU A 419 -21.75 22.22 3.50
N SER A 420 -21.81 20.98 4.01
CA SER A 420 -23.07 20.23 4.12
C SER A 420 -23.21 19.54 5.46
N PHE A 421 -24.33 19.77 6.13
CA PHE A 421 -24.65 19.18 7.41
C PHE A 421 -25.98 18.39 7.33
N TRP A 422 -25.93 17.11 7.70
CA TRP A 422 -27.06 16.18 7.58
C TRP A 422 -27.36 15.52 8.93
N ALA A 423 -28.51 15.85 9.52
CA ALA A 423 -29.00 15.29 10.77
C ALA A 423 -30.44 14.71 10.61
N ILE A 424 -30.64 13.93 9.52
CA ILE A 424 -31.92 13.36 9.14
C ILE A 424 -32.38 12.33 10.18
N ASN A 425 -33.69 12.25 10.45
CA ASN A 425 -34.31 11.26 11.33
C ASN A 425 -33.65 11.24 12.72
N ASN A 426 -33.61 12.37 13.38
CA ASN A 426 -33.28 12.52 14.79
C ASN A 426 -34.53 13.00 15.57
N ASN A 427 -34.33 13.42 16.81
CA ASN A 427 -35.37 13.99 17.65
C ASN A 427 -35.20 15.51 17.86
N VAL A 428 -34.52 16.19 16.96
CA VAL A 428 -34.20 17.62 17.08
C VAL A 428 -35.48 18.44 17.07
N THR A 429 -35.61 19.29 18.07
CA THR A 429 -36.80 20.18 18.24
C THR A 429 -36.49 21.62 17.84
N ASN A 430 -35.23 22.02 17.91
CA ASN A 430 -34.78 23.39 17.68
C ASN A 430 -33.65 23.46 16.64
N TYR A 431 -33.96 23.91 15.43
CA TYR A 431 -32.97 24.10 14.38
C TYR A 431 -31.95 25.21 14.70
N ASN A 432 -32.31 26.16 15.59
CA ASN A 432 -31.40 27.24 15.97
C ASN A 432 -30.15 26.75 16.70
N ASP A 433 -30.14 25.50 17.22
CA ASP A 433 -28.95 24.91 17.81
C ASP A 433 -27.77 24.87 16.83
N ILE A 434 -28.02 24.80 15.51
CA ILE A 434 -26.97 24.84 14.47
C ILE A 434 -26.25 26.19 14.45
N LEU A 435 -26.88 27.27 14.91
CA LEU A 435 -26.22 28.58 15.01
C LEU A 435 -25.05 28.59 15.98
N SER A 436 -24.96 27.55 16.84
CA SER A 436 -23.83 27.35 17.74
C SER A 436 -22.53 26.92 17.01
N LEU A 437 -22.60 26.46 15.74
CA LEU A 437 -21.41 26.18 14.94
C LEU A 437 -20.49 27.42 14.89
N PRO A 438 -19.19 27.28 15.23
CA PRO A 438 -18.24 28.39 15.20
C PRO A 438 -18.04 28.96 13.79
N TYR A 439 -18.06 28.07 12.78
CA TYR A 439 -17.77 28.41 11.37
C TYR A 439 -18.97 28.05 10.50
N LYS A 440 -19.80 28.99 10.16
CA LYS A 440 -21.02 28.82 9.34
C LYS A 440 -20.98 29.47 7.96
N GLN A 441 -19.88 30.13 7.64
CA GLN A 441 -19.76 30.94 6.42
C GLN A 441 -19.81 30.11 5.14
N ASN A 442 -19.34 28.85 5.21
CA ASN A 442 -19.22 27.97 4.06
C ASN A 442 -20.40 26.99 3.90
N ILE A 443 -21.39 27.03 4.82
CA ILE A 443 -22.50 26.09 4.79
C ILE A 443 -23.44 26.41 3.64
N GLU A 444 -23.55 25.46 2.71
CA GLU A 444 -24.43 25.54 1.54
C GLU A 444 -25.71 24.71 1.71
N LYS A 445 -25.64 23.64 2.50
CA LYS A 445 -26.76 22.70 2.64
C LYS A 445 -26.95 22.24 4.08
N ILE A 446 -28.18 22.36 4.56
CA ILE A 446 -28.62 21.84 5.86
C ILE A 446 -29.81 20.90 5.63
N ASN A 447 -29.71 19.65 6.12
CA ASN A 447 -30.81 18.69 6.03
C ASN A 447 -31.20 18.18 7.41
N LEU A 448 -32.40 18.56 7.83
CA LEU A 448 -33.06 18.20 9.09
C LEU A 448 -34.36 17.41 8.87
N LYS A 449 -34.51 16.73 7.72
CA LYS A 449 -35.68 15.91 7.41
C LYS A 449 -35.96 14.89 8.53
N GLY A 450 -37.24 14.65 8.82
CA GLY A 450 -37.67 13.62 9.76
C GLY A 450 -37.27 13.90 11.22
N ASN A 451 -37.29 15.16 11.65
CA ASN A 451 -37.02 15.57 13.02
C ASN A 451 -38.33 15.93 13.78
N LYS A 452 -38.26 16.62 14.91
CA LYS A 452 -39.40 17.01 15.76
C LYS A 452 -39.60 18.54 15.79
N ILE A 453 -39.22 19.22 14.74
CA ILE A 453 -39.33 20.69 14.62
C ILE A 453 -40.79 21.05 14.39
N LYS A 454 -41.40 21.85 15.30
CA LYS A 454 -42.80 22.32 15.24
C LYS A 454 -42.90 23.79 14.83
N LYS A 455 -41.97 24.62 15.25
CA LYS A 455 -42.02 26.06 15.10
C LYS A 455 -40.92 26.57 14.17
N ILE A 456 -41.27 27.47 13.25
CA ILE A 456 -40.35 28.06 12.28
C ILE A 456 -40.44 29.59 12.28
N ASP A 457 -40.87 30.20 13.40
CA ASP A 457 -41.10 31.65 13.51
C ASP A 457 -39.87 32.48 13.16
N ASP A 458 -38.68 32.04 13.56
CA ASP A 458 -37.41 32.74 13.34
C ASP A 458 -36.63 32.20 12.12
N LEU A 459 -37.24 31.37 11.28
CA LEU A 459 -36.54 30.69 10.18
C LEU A 459 -35.89 31.66 9.19
N LEU A 460 -36.55 32.82 8.93
CA LEU A 460 -35.99 33.86 8.07
C LEU A 460 -34.72 34.48 8.68
N LYS A 461 -34.70 34.68 10.01
CA LYS A 461 -33.51 35.17 10.71
C LYS A 461 -32.41 34.11 10.73
N PHE A 462 -32.79 32.84 10.91
CA PHE A 462 -31.88 31.69 10.90
C PHE A 462 -31.13 31.60 9.57
N VAL A 463 -31.85 31.53 8.42
CA VAL A 463 -31.22 31.35 7.11
C VAL A 463 -30.27 32.51 6.75
N LYS A 464 -30.55 33.72 7.20
CA LYS A 464 -29.68 34.90 6.99
C LYS A 464 -28.34 34.82 7.73
N LYS A 465 -28.18 33.91 8.69
CA LYS A 465 -26.90 33.67 9.40
C LYS A 465 -25.94 32.76 8.62
N PHE A 466 -26.39 32.21 7.49
CA PHE A 466 -25.61 31.34 6.62
C PHE A 466 -25.49 31.99 5.22
N PRO A 467 -24.46 32.79 4.96
CA PRO A 467 -24.36 33.59 3.75
C PRO A 467 -24.27 32.78 2.46
N GLN A 468 -23.83 31.52 2.52
CA GLN A 468 -23.71 30.62 1.37
C GLN A 468 -24.84 29.57 1.29
N LEU A 469 -25.86 29.66 2.14
CA LEU A 469 -26.92 28.63 2.19
C LEU A 469 -27.73 28.64 0.90
N LYS A 470 -27.76 27.49 0.23
CA LYS A 470 -28.50 27.22 -1.02
C LYS A 470 -29.73 26.34 -0.77
N GLU A 471 -29.63 25.44 0.20
CA GLU A 471 -30.68 24.45 0.44
C GLU A 471 -30.90 24.18 1.93
N LEU A 472 -32.16 24.23 2.36
CA LEU A 472 -32.63 23.85 3.70
C LEU A 472 -33.77 22.85 3.58
N ILE A 473 -33.59 21.64 4.09
CA ILE A 473 -34.59 20.57 4.05
C ILE A 473 -35.13 20.34 5.45
N LEU A 474 -36.42 20.57 5.63
CA LEU A 474 -37.20 20.40 6.86
C LEU A 474 -38.37 19.41 6.67
N GLU A 475 -38.42 18.71 5.55
CA GLU A 475 -39.45 17.73 5.20
C GLU A 475 -39.65 16.71 6.33
N ASP A 476 -40.85 16.16 6.47
CA ASP A 476 -41.22 15.18 7.51
C ASP A 476 -41.00 15.69 8.95
N ASN A 477 -41.06 16.99 9.18
CA ASN A 477 -41.15 17.60 10.51
C ASN A 477 -42.62 17.99 10.82
N PRO A 478 -43.07 17.97 12.11
CA PRO A 478 -44.44 18.30 12.47
C PRO A 478 -44.73 19.81 12.42
N ILE A 479 -44.37 20.45 11.31
CA ILE A 479 -44.58 21.87 11.06
C ILE A 479 -46.00 22.13 10.57
N ASN A 480 -46.77 22.97 11.26
CA ASN A 480 -48.15 23.28 10.85
C ASN A 480 -48.18 24.22 9.64
N MET A 481 -48.22 23.62 8.43
CA MET A 481 -48.26 24.34 7.17
C MET A 481 -49.57 25.07 6.88
N ASN A 482 -50.63 24.90 7.71
CA ASN A 482 -51.85 25.67 7.62
C ASN A 482 -51.68 27.10 8.19
N ASN A 483 -50.62 27.33 8.98
CA ASN A 483 -50.30 28.63 9.54
C ASN A 483 -49.89 29.65 8.44
N SER A 484 -50.67 30.71 8.23
CA SER A 484 -50.44 31.72 7.21
C SER A 484 -49.09 32.43 7.39
N ARG A 485 -48.68 32.65 8.64
CA ARG A 485 -47.37 33.25 8.98
C ARG A 485 -46.23 32.41 8.46
N TYR A 486 -46.32 31.08 8.59
CA TYR A 486 -45.28 30.14 8.11
C TYR A 486 -45.20 30.14 6.58
N LYS A 487 -46.36 30.14 5.87
CA LYS A 487 -46.40 30.29 4.41
C LYS A 487 -45.72 31.58 3.96
N HIS A 488 -45.93 32.67 4.67
CA HIS A 488 -45.32 33.94 4.38
C HIS A 488 -43.79 33.96 4.60
N ILE A 489 -43.31 33.32 5.68
CA ILE A 489 -41.88 33.18 5.95
C ILE A 489 -41.21 32.38 4.82
N ILE A 490 -41.79 31.23 4.41
CA ILE A 490 -41.26 30.43 3.33
C ILE A 490 -41.20 31.19 2.01
N LYS A 491 -42.27 31.95 1.68
CA LYS A 491 -42.28 32.78 0.49
C LYS A 491 -41.16 33.86 0.51
N LYS A 492 -40.85 34.43 1.67
CA LYS A 492 -39.73 35.38 1.84
C LYS A 492 -38.38 34.68 1.66
N ILE A 493 -38.20 33.45 2.17
CA ILE A 493 -36.95 32.68 2.03
C ILE A 493 -36.72 32.33 0.56
N LYS A 494 -37.74 31.88 -0.17
CA LYS A 494 -37.64 31.58 -1.59
C LYS A 494 -37.25 32.81 -2.44
N LYS A 495 -37.67 34.01 -2.02
CA LYS A 495 -37.27 35.26 -2.71
C LYS A 495 -35.78 35.60 -2.58
N ILE A 496 -35.09 35.05 -1.61
CA ILE A 496 -33.63 35.21 -1.45
C ILE A 496 -32.84 34.04 -1.99
N ASN A 497 -33.42 33.30 -2.95
CA ASN A 497 -32.82 32.18 -3.69
C ASN A 497 -32.34 31.00 -2.83
N ILE A 498 -32.94 30.77 -1.67
CA ILE A 498 -32.72 29.59 -0.87
C ILE A 498 -33.83 28.58 -1.18
N ASN A 499 -33.42 27.38 -1.64
CA ASN A 499 -34.34 26.25 -1.81
C ASN A 499 -34.72 25.70 -0.43
N ILE A 500 -36.00 25.84 -0.08
CA ILE A 500 -36.55 25.30 1.16
C ILE A 500 -37.57 24.22 0.84
N VAL A 501 -37.36 23.03 1.41
CA VAL A 501 -38.24 21.85 1.30
C VAL A 501 -38.80 21.55 2.69
N ILE A 502 -40.16 21.58 2.78
CA ILE A 502 -40.88 21.36 4.06
C ILE A 502 -41.98 20.32 3.87
#